data_54c3750a928a01ded6f58360ec0c704f
#
_entry.id   54c3750a928a01ded6f58360ec0c704f
#
_cell.length_a   1.000
_cell.length_b   1.000
_cell.length_c   1.000
_cell.angle_alpha   90.00
_cell.angle_beta   90.00
_cell.angle_gamma   90.00
#
_symmetry.space_group_name_H-M   'P 1'
#
loop_
_entity.id
_entity.type
_entity.pdbx_description
1 polymer ?
#
loop_
_entity_poly.entity_id
_entity_poly.type
_entity_poly.pdbx_seq_one_letter_code
_entity_poly.pdbx_strand_id
1 'polypeptide(L)'
;MENKIIKFLAHNGKVLVKCIDSTKIVEDARKIHDLSPTATAALGRLLTMTSLMGSDLKEEEDSITVQIKGDGKLGILTAVTDSKGNVKGYVTNPRVDLPLNDIGKIDVGGAVGKNGMMYIIKDIGLKDPYVGMTPIVSGEIAEDFTEYFAKSEQTPSVVALGVLVDKNGVKTAGGYQISLMPDATEEEISKIEEAVKNSDSISKMLDDKLSLEEIAKKVTGDENIKVIDKNISPEYKCDCSRAVSYTHLRAHETRRHL
;
A
#
# COMPACT_ATOMS: atom_id res chain seq x y z
N MET A 1 10.63 -15.23 -5.90
CA MET A 1 9.18 -14.98 -5.97
C MET A 1 8.97 -13.77 -6.87
N GLU A 2 8.00 -13.82 -7.75
CA GLU A 2 7.62 -12.66 -8.58
C GLU A 2 6.50 -11.91 -7.88
N ASN A 3 6.57 -10.57 -7.85
CA ASN A 3 5.46 -9.78 -7.36
C ASN A 3 4.26 -9.97 -8.28
N LYS A 4 3.07 -9.98 -7.70
CA LYS A 4 1.85 -10.21 -8.47
C LYS A 4 0.66 -9.52 -7.86
N ILE A 5 -0.13 -8.85 -8.69
CA ILE A 5 -1.46 -8.35 -8.33
C ILE A 5 -2.50 -9.20 -9.06
N ILE A 6 -3.53 -9.61 -8.35
CA ILE A 6 -4.70 -10.27 -8.93
C ILE A 6 -5.95 -9.54 -8.43
N LYS A 7 -6.86 -9.28 -9.37
CA LYS A 7 -8.16 -8.67 -9.07
C LYS A 7 -9.27 -9.72 -9.24
N PHE A 8 -10.18 -9.72 -8.29
CA PHE A 8 -11.31 -10.66 -8.25
C PHE A 8 -12.62 -9.93 -8.04
N LEU A 9 -13.70 -10.52 -8.50
CA LEU A 9 -15.06 -10.21 -8.11
C LEU A 9 -15.59 -11.34 -7.23
N ALA A 10 -16.13 -10.98 -6.07
CA ALA A 10 -16.79 -11.88 -5.12
C ALA A 10 -18.26 -11.49 -4.96
N HIS A 11 -19.05 -12.33 -4.27
CA HIS A 11 -20.45 -12.10 -3.98
C HIS A 11 -21.26 -11.67 -5.22
N ASN A 12 -21.15 -12.46 -6.30
CA ASN A 12 -21.83 -12.21 -7.58
C ASN A 12 -21.51 -10.84 -8.20
N GLY A 13 -20.29 -10.32 -8.00
CA GLY A 13 -19.82 -9.08 -8.60
C GLY A 13 -20.04 -7.83 -7.74
N LYS A 14 -20.60 -7.97 -6.55
CA LYS A 14 -20.86 -6.85 -5.63
C LYS A 14 -19.66 -6.44 -4.77
N VAL A 15 -18.58 -7.21 -4.82
CA VAL A 15 -17.38 -6.99 -4.05
C VAL A 15 -16.16 -7.12 -4.95
N LEU A 16 -15.37 -6.05 -5.04
CA LEU A 16 -14.07 -6.06 -5.72
C LEU A 16 -12.98 -6.36 -4.70
N VAL A 17 -12.15 -7.36 -5.00
CA VAL A 17 -11.00 -7.73 -4.17
C VAL A 17 -9.73 -7.58 -4.99
N LYS A 18 -8.76 -6.88 -4.46
CA LYS A 18 -7.40 -6.79 -5.02
C LYS A 18 -6.41 -7.37 -4.02
N CYS A 19 -5.63 -8.33 -4.45
CA CYS A 19 -4.58 -8.95 -3.63
C CYS A 19 -3.22 -8.77 -4.29
N ILE A 20 -2.19 -8.55 -3.47
CA ILE A 20 -0.80 -8.42 -3.93
C ILE A 20 0.16 -9.23 -3.06
N ASP A 21 1.07 -9.95 -3.70
CA ASP A 21 2.36 -10.33 -3.12
C ASP A 21 3.39 -9.29 -3.56
N SER A 22 3.91 -8.52 -2.62
CA SER A 22 4.89 -7.44 -2.83
C SER A 22 6.25 -7.75 -2.20
N THR A 23 6.53 -9.01 -1.87
CA THR A 23 7.72 -9.43 -1.13
C THR A 23 9.00 -8.91 -1.76
N LYS A 24 9.14 -9.06 -3.09
CA LYS A 24 10.33 -8.61 -3.81
C LYS A 24 10.41 -7.07 -3.88
N ILE A 25 9.29 -6.36 -4.06
CA ILE A 25 9.23 -4.89 -4.03
C ILE A 25 9.80 -4.36 -2.71
N VAL A 26 9.32 -4.93 -1.59
CA VAL A 26 9.73 -4.46 -0.26
C VAL A 26 11.18 -4.83 0.05
N GLU A 27 11.64 -6.01 -0.37
CA GLU A 27 13.04 -6.41 -0.20
C GLU A 27 14.00 -5.55 -1.06
N ASP A 28 13.61 -5.21 -2.29
CA ASP A 28 14.41 -4.33 -3.15
C ASP A 28 14.50 -2.91 -2.53
N ALA A 29 13.38 -2.36 -2.04
CA ALA A 29 13.38 -1.09 -1.32
C ALA A 29 14.25 -1.13 -0.06
N ARG A 30 14.15 -2.21 0.74
CA ARG A 30 14.97 -2.42 1.94
C ARG A 30 16.46 -2.34 1.63
N LYS A 31 16.90 -3.04 0.59
CA LYS A 31 18.32 -3.07 0.18
C LYS A 31 18.78 -1.73 -0.37
N ILE A 32 17.99 -1.09 -1.22
CA ILE A 32 18.35 0.18 -1.86
C ILE A 32 18.51 1.31 -0.84
N HIS A 33 17.62 1.35 0.16
CA HIS A 33 17.58 2.43 1.15
C HIS A 33 18.21 2.05 2.50
N ASP A 34 18.78 0.84 2.63
CA ASP A 34 19.37 0.34 3.88
C ASP A 34 18.42 0.51 5.08
N LEU A 35 17.18 -0.01 4.92
CA LEU A 35 16.11 0.18 5.88
C LEU A 35 16.28 -0.74 7.10
N SER A 36 16.03 -0.17 8.29
CA SER A 36 15.82 -0.94 9.52
C SER A 36 14.56 -1.82 9.42
N PRO A 37 14.35 -2.80 10.31
CA PRO A 37 13.12 -3.60 10.33
C PRO A 37 11.85 -2.75 10.45
N THR A 38 11.82 -1.75 11.33
CA THR A 38 10.67 -0.86 11.51
C THR A 38 10.41 0.00 10.25
N ALA A 39 11.46 0.59 9.69
CA ALA A 39 11.33 1.38 8.46
C ALA A 39 10.90 0.51 7.26
N THR A 40 11.38 -0.75 7.19
CA THR A 40 11.00 -1.72 6.17
C THR A 40 9.51 -2.06 6.27
N ALA A 41 9.01 -2.30 7.48
CA ALA A 41 7.59 -2.59 7.69
C ALA A 41 6.70 -1.41 7.30
N ALA A 42 7.06 -0.20 7.71
CA ALA A 42 6.31 1.02 7.42
C ALA A 42 6.31 1.34 5.91
N LEU A 43 7.51 1.50 5.31
CA LEU A 43 7.61 1.81 3.89
C LEU A 43 7.05 0.67 3.03
N GLY A 44 7.27 -0.59 3.41
CA GLY A 44 6.74 -1.75 2.70
C GLY A 44 5.22 -1.77 2.63
N ARG A 45 4.52 -1.47 3.73
CA ARG A 45 3.05 -1.34 3.72
C ARG A 45 2.60 -0.21 2.79
N LEU A 46 3.28 0.94 2.84
CA LEU A 46 2.98 2.07 1.96
C LEU A 46 3.17 1.71 0.48
N LEU A 47 4.31 1.11 0.12
CA LEU A 47 4.60 0.65 -1.24
C LEU A 47 3.56 -0.34 -1.74
N THR A 48 3.19 -1.31 -0.90
CA THR A 48 2.19 -2.34 -1.20
C THR A 48 0.84 -1.73 -1.57
N MET A 49 0.31 -0.80 -0.74
CA MET A 49 -0.98 -0.19 -1.03
C MET A 49 -0.92 0.76 -2.22
N THR A 50 0.17 1.55 -2.34
CA THR A 50 0.36 2.45 -3.46
C THR A 50 0.42 1.68 -4.78
N SER A 51 1.09 0.52 -4.83
CA SER A 51 1.11 -0.38 -6.00
C SER A 51 -0.29 -0.91 -6.35
N LEU A 52 -1.09 -1.32 -5.36
CA LEU A 52 -2.49 -1.70 -5.59
C LEU A 52 -3.33 -0.56 -6.19
N MET A 53 -3.14 0.66 -5.71
CA MET A 53 -3.83 1.84 -6.26
C MET A 53 -3.40 2.13 -7.69
N GLY A 54 -2.10 2.00 -8.00
CA GLY A 54 -1.57 2.18 -9.36
C GLY A 54 -2.21 1.25 -10.37
N SER A 55 -2.52 0.02 -9.95
CA SER A 55 -3.18 -0.97 -10.82
C SER A 55 -4.58 -0.56 -11.32
N ASP A 56 -5.17 0.49 -10.77
CA ASP A 56 -6.47 1.02 -11.21
C ASP A 56 -6.36 2.18 -12.19
N LEU A 57 -5.16 2.71 -12.41
CA LEU A 57 -4.90 3.75 -13.38
C LEU A 57 -5.06 3.20 -14.81
N LYS A 58 -5.48 4.06 -15.73
CA LYS A 58 -5.86 3.64 -17.09
C LYS A 58 -4.82 4.02 -18.11
N GLU A 59 -4.30 5.23 -18.03
CA GLU A 59 -3.37 5.77 -19.02
C GLU A 59 -1.92 5.53 -18.57
N GLU A 60 -1.01 5.38 -19.53
CA GLU A 60 0.40 5.07 -19.23
C GLU A 60 1.11 6.21 -18.48
N GLU A 61 0.67 7.45 -18.72
CA GLU A 61 1.22 8.67 -18.07
C GLU A 61 0.62 8.92 -16.68
N ASP A 62 -0.45 8.21 -16.30
CA ASP A 62 -1.08 8.39 -15.00
C ASP A 62 -0.15 7.97 -13.87
N SER A 63 -0.20 8.70 -12.77
CA SER A 63 0.56 8.38 -11.57
C SER A 63 -0.17 8.72 -10.28
N ILE A 64 0.19 8.01 -9.21
CA ILE A 64 -0.28 8.33 -7.86
C ILE A 64 0.94 8.52 -6.95
N THR A 65 0.96 9.64 -6.23
CA THR A 65 1.90 9.88 -5.15
C THR A 65 1.17 9.82 -3.82
N VAL A 66 1.68 9.02 -2.90
CA VAL A 66 1.19 8.97 -1.51
C VAL A 66 2.28 9.48 -0.58
N GLN A 67 1.91 10.42 0.30
CA GLN A 67 2.78 10.91 1.37
C GLN A 67 2.09 10.77 2.72
N ILE A 68 2.80 10.21 3.69
CA ILE A 68 2.38 10.16 5.09
C ILE A 68 3.33 11.05 5.89
N LYS A 69 2.77 12.06 6.54
CA LYS A 69 3.49 13.03 7.38
C LYS A 69 2.97 12.94 8.80
N GLY A 70 3.52 12.03 9.58
CA GLY A 70 3.21 11.87 11.00
C GLY A 70 4.24 12.58 11.89
N ASP A 71 3.98 12.56 13.18
CA ASP A 71 4.87 13.10 14.21
C ASP A 71 5.86 12.07 14.79
N GLY A 72 5.88 10.86 14.21
CA GLY A 72 6.81 9.80 14.62
C GLY A 72 8.22 9.97 14.08
N LYS A 73 9.13 9.12 14.55
CA LYS A 73 10.57 9.22 14.27
C LYS A 73 10.95 8.92 12.83
N LEU A 74 10.11 8.19 12.07
CA LEU A 74 10.36 7.90 10.65
C LEU A 74 10.33 9.16 9.77
N GLY A 75 9.64 10.22 10.21
CA GLY A 75 9.44 11.42 9.43
C GLY A 75 8.46 11.18 8.27
N ILE A 76 8.78 11.68 7.09
CA ILE A 76 7.90 11.57 5.92
C ILE A 76 8.17 10.25 5.20
N LEU A 77 7.10 9.51 4.93
CA LEU A 77 7.10 8.38 4.00
C LEU A 77 6.49 8.85 2.67
N THR A 78 7.11 8.50 1.56
CA THR A 78 6.61 8.82 0.22
C THR A 78 6.68 7.59 -0.67
N ALA A 79 5.61 7.32 -1.40
CA ALA A 79 5.57 6.32 -2.46
C ALA A 79 4.93 6.89 -3.72
N VAL A 80 5.39 6.46 -4.88
CA VAL A 80 4.87 6.86 -6.20
C VAL A 80 4.67 5.60 -7.04
N THR A 81 3.55 5.52 -7.74
CA THR A 81 3.23 4.40 -8.63
C THR A 81 2.81 4.88 -10.02
N ASP A 82 3.02 4.03 -11.01
CA ASP A 82 2.49 4.17 -12.38
C ASP A 82 1.25 3.28 -12.59
N SER A 83 0.70 3.32 -13.81
CA SER A 83 -0.48 2.53 -14.21
C SER A 83 -0.22 1.01 -14.35
N LYS A 84 1.02 0.57 -14.31
CA LYS A 84 1.40 -0.85 -14.28
C LYS A 84 1.55 -1.38 -12.85
N GLY A 85 1.32 -0.49 -11.85
CA GLY A 85 1.51 -0.80 -10.45
C GLY A 85 2.99 -0.82 -10.02
N ASN A 86 3.94 -0.47 -10.90
CA ASN A 86 5.33 -0.32 -10.49
C ASN A 86 5.43 0.82 -9.47
N VAL A 87 6.26 0.63 -8.47
CA VAL A 87 6.29 1.55 -7.35
C VAL A 87 7.72 1.89 -6.95
N LYS A 88 7.91 3.12 -6.49
CA LYS A 88 9.13 3.62 -5.85
C LYS A 88 8.76 4.43 -4.62
N GLY A 89 9.68 4.52 -3.68
CA GLY A 89 9.40 5.32 -2.47
C GLY A 89 10.61 5.39 -1.55
N TYR A 90 10.49 6.25 -0.55
CA TYR A 90 11.51 6.44 0.47
C TYR A 90 10.89 6.86 1.80
N VAL A 91 11.68 6.80 2.84
CA VAL A 91 11.39 7.32 4.17
C VAL A 91 12.51 8.26 4.61
N THR A 92 12.17 9.36 5.30
CA THR A 92 13.15 10.37 5.72
C THR A 92 14.25 9.79 6.62
N ASN A 93 13.86 8.96 7.58
CA ASN A 93 14.77 8.36 8.55
C ASN A 93 14.79 6.83 8.42
N PRO A 94 15.55 6.27 7.46
CA PRO A 94 15.48 4.85 7.08
C PRO A 94 16.03 3.89 8.14
N ARG A 95 16.80 4.39 9.10
CA ARG A 95 17.44 3.57 10.14
C ARG A 95 16.75 3.61 11.50
N VAL A 96 15.57 4.25 11.58
CA VAL A 96 14.76 4.24 12.80
C VAL A 96 14.28 2.83 13.07
N ASP A 97 14.61 2.31 14.23
CA ASP A 97 14.14 1.03 14.72
C ASP A 97 13.56 1.22 16.12
N LEU A 98 12.36 0.70 16.35
CA LEU A 98 11.68 0.78 17.63
C LEU A 98 11.60 -0.60 18.25
N PRO A 99 11.54 -0.69 19.60
CA PRO A 99 11.19 -1.93 20.27
C PRO A 99 9.86 -2.49 19.74
N LEU A 100 9.69 -3.79 19.86
CA LEU A 100 8.39 -4.40 19.57
C LEU A 100 7.31 -3.81 20.49
N ASN A 101 6.09 -3.72 19.95
CA ASN A 101 4.93 -3.30 20.72
C ASN A 101 4.52 -4.36 21.77
N ASP A 102 3.52 -4.05 22.61
CA ASP A 102 3.06 -4.91 23.72
C ASP A 102 2.59 -6.31 23.27
N ILE A 103 2.27 -6.48 22.00
CA ILE A 103 1.86 -7.79 21.42
C ILE A 103 3.00 -8.47 20.63
N GLY A 104 4.23 -7.99 20.80
CA GLY A 104 5.43 -8.59 20.20
C GLY A 104 5.56 -8.36 18.68
N LYS A 105 4.91 -7.35 18.12
CA LYS A 105 5.01 -6.96 16.70
C LYS A 105 5.82 -5.68 16.52
N ILE A 106 6.32 -5.46 15.30
CA ILE A 106 6.97 -4.19 14.93
C ILE A 106 5.97 -3.05 15.13
N ASP A 107 6.38 -2.02 15.85
CA ASP A 107 5.56 -0.85 16.18
C ASP A 107 5.60 0.19 15.03
N VAL A 108 4.84 -0.08 13.98
CA VAL A 108 4.74 0.82 12.83
C VAL A 108 4.00 2.09 13.22
N GLY A 109 2.88 1.97 13.95
CA GLY A 109 2.09 3.11 14.40
C GLY A 109 2.88 4.10 15.25
N GLY A 110 3.68 3.61 16.21
CA GLY A 110 4.56 4.45 17.01
C GLY A 110 5.69 5.09 16.21
N ALA A 111 6.18 4.41 15.18
CA ALA A 111 7.25 4.93 14.32
C ALA A 111 6.78 6.01 13.33
N VAL A 112 5.56 5.87 12.78
CA VAL A 112 4.90 6.85 11.89
C VAL A 112 4.34 8.03 12.69
N GLY A 113 3.77 7.74 13.86
CA GLY A 113 3.06 8.73 14.68
C GLY A 113 1.58 8.85 14.30
N LYS A 114 0.79 9.36 15.25
CA LYS A 114 -0.68 9.46 15.10
C LYS A 114 -1.17 10.87 14.76
N ASN A 115 -0.31 11.88 15.00
CA ASN A 115 -0.67 13.27 14.69
C ASN A 115 -0.05 13.65 13.34
N GLY A 116 -0.88 13.81 12.34
CA GLY A 116 -0.40 14.13 11.00
C GLY A 116 -1.44 13.92 9.92
N MET A 117 -0.97 13.95 8.68
CA MET A 117 -1.82 13.87 7.50
C MET A 117 -1.25 12.87 6.50
N MET A 118 -2.13 12.16 5.82
CA MET A 118 -1.86 11.41 4.61
C MET A 118 -2.39 12.20 3.42
N TYR A 119 -1.55 12.33 2.39
CA TYR A 119 -1.85 13.00 1.13
C TYR A 119 -1.79 11.99 0.00
N ILE A 120 -2.79 12.00 -0.86
CA ILE A 120 -2.83 11.17 -2.07
C ILE A 120 -3.04 12.11 -3.26
N ILE A 121 -2.03 12.17 -4.12
CA ILE A 121 -1.98 13.05 -5.29
C ILE A 121 -2.13 12.15 -6.51
N LYS A 122 -3.21 12.33 -7.27
CA LYS A 122 -3.46 11.58 -8.52
C LYS A 122 -3.24 12.53 -9.70
N ASP A 123 -2.20 12.27 -10.47
CA ASP A 123 -1.97 12.91 -11.76
C ASP A 123 -2.54 11.99 -12.85
N ILE A 124 -3.67 12.38 -13.40
CA ILE A 124 -4.44 11.62 -14.39
C ILE A 124 -4.68 12.46 -15.66
N GLY A 125 -3.69 13.29 -16.04
CA GLY A 125 -3.75 14.10 -17.24
C GLY A 125 -4.67 15.32 -17.17
N LEU A 126 -5.16 15.69 -15.98
CA LEU A 126 -5.91 16.92 -15.78
C LEU A 126 -4.98 18.12 -15.64
N LYS A 127 -5.51 19.34 -15.83
CA LYS A 127 -4.74 20.59 -15.70
C LYS A 127 -4.02 20.69 -14.34
N ASP A 128 -4.70 20.30 -13.28
CA ASP A 128 -4.18 20.24 -11.92
C ASP A 128 -4.42 18.84 -11.35
N PRO A 129 -3.44 18.23 -10.68
CA PRO A 129 -3.62 16.92 -10.06
C PRO A 129 -4.72 16.97 -8.98
N TYR A 130 -5.46 15.88 -8.84
CA TYR A 130 -6.37 15.70 -7.72
C TYR A 130 -5.57 15.45 -6.43
N VAL A 131 -5.91 16.15 -5.35
CA VAL A 131 -5.26 15.99 -4.05
C VAL A 131 -6.29 15.61 -3.00
N GLY A 132 -6.25 14.36 -2.55
CA GLY A 132 -6.99 13.89 -1.38
C GLY A 132 -6.14 14.02 -0.11
N MET A 133 -6.77 14.38 1.00
CA MET A 133 -6.13 14.50 2.30
C MET A 133 -6.98 13.85 3.37
N THR A 134 -6.33 13.12 4.30
CA THR A 134 -7.00 12.56 5.47
C THR A 134 -6.08 12.61 6.69
N PRO A 135 -6.60 12.90 7.89
CA PRO A 135 -5.82 12.76 9.11
C PRO A 135 -5.34 11.31 9.29
N ILE A 136 -4.15 11.14 9.87
CA ILE A 136 -3.67 9.83 10.32
C ILE A 136 -4.57 9.37 11.47
N VAL A 137 -5.04 8.13 11.40
CA VAL A 137 -5.89 7.51 12.44
C VAL A 137 -5.03 6.76 13.46
N SER A 138 -4.17 5.87 12.98
CA SER A 138 -3.35 5.02 13.84
C SER A 138 -1.85 5.04 13.50
N GLY A 139 -1.51 5.42 12.28
CA GLY A 139 -0.16 5.29 11.75
C GLY A 139 0.23 3.85 11.36
N GLU A 140 -0.69 2.89 11.50
CA GLU A 140 -0.50 1.49 11.04
C GLU A 140 -0.62 1.36 9.52
N ILE A 141 -0.89 2.45 8.82
CA ILE A 141 -0.98 2.61 7.37
C ILE A 141 -2.23 1.94 6.78
N ALA A 142 -2.54 0.69 7.12
CA ALA A 142 -3.72 0.01 6.59
C ALA A 142 -5.03 0.67 7.04
N GLU A 143 -5.14 1.03 8.31
CA GLU A 143 -6.29 1.74 8.87
C GLU A 143 -6.40 3.17 8.30
N ASP A 144 -5.27 3.83 8.09
CA ASP A 144 -5.21 5.17 7.50
C ASP A 144 -5.72 5.17 6.06
N PHE A 145 -5.42 4.14 5.27
CA PHE A 145 -5.99 3.95 3.92
C PHE A 145 -7.47 3.57 3.97
N THR A 146 -7.90 2.75 4.92
CA THR A 146 -9.33 2.43 5.11
C THR A 146 -10.14 3.71 5.32
N GLU A 147 -9.65 4.60 6.18
CA GLU A 147 -10.27 5.90 6.43
C GLU A 147 -10.28 6.80 5.19
N TYR A 148 -9.17 6.82 4.44
CA TYR A 148 -9.08 7.58 3.19
C TYR A 148 -10.13 7.12 2.17
N PHE A 149 -10.24 5.81 1.93
CA PHE A 149 -11.22 5.28 0.98
C PHE A 149 -12.65 5.59 1.41
N ALA A 150 -12.95 5.50 2.70
CA ALA A 150 -14.27 5.80 3.21
C ALA A 150 -14.64 7.29 3.06
N LYS A 151 -13.74 8.21 3.44
CA LYS A 151 -14.01 9.64 3.50
C LYS A 151 -13.74 10.40 2.21
N SER A 152 -12.64 10.10 1.54
CA SER A 152 -12.20 10.85 0.35
C SER A 152 -12.70 10.22 -0.95
N GLU A 153 -12.65 8.89 -1.06
CA GLU A 153 -13.10 8.16 -2.25
C GLU A 153 -14.59 7.76 -2.16
N GLN A 154 -15.22 7.91 -0.99
CA GLN A 154 -16.60 7.49 -0.73
C GLN A 154 -16.85 6.02 -1.12
N THR A 155 -15.82 5.19 -1.02
CA THR A 155 -15.86 3.77 -1.32
C THR A 155 -15.50 3.00 -0.06
N PRO A 156 -16.50 2.47 0.68
CA PRO A 156 -16.24 1.66 1.86
C PRO A 156 -15.33 0.49 1.49
N SER A 157 -14.18 0.41 2.14
CA SER A 157 -13.16 -0.59 1.82
C SER A 157 -12.52 -1.14 3.09
N VAL A 158 -12.12 -2.40 3.04
CA VAL A 158 -11.25 -3.02 4.04
C VAL A 158 -9.86 -3.13 3.44
N VAL A 159 -8.86 -2.61 4.15
CA VAL A 159 -7.45 -2.70 3.75
C VAL A 159 -6.67 -3.51 4.78
N ALA A 160 -5.93 -4.49 4.33
CA ALA A 160 -4.97 -5.21 5.16
C ALA A 160 -3.60 -5.23 4.48
N LEU A 161 -2.58 -4.85 5.25
CA LEU A 161 -1.19 -4.76 4.80
C LEU A 161 -0.30 -5.49 5.80
N GLY A 162 0.68 -6.23 5.32
CA GLY A 162 1.59 -6.97 6.18
C GLY A 162 2.99 -7.07 5.59
N VAL A 163 3.97 -6.92 6.46
CA VAL A 163 5.40 -7.14 6.13
C VAL A 163 6.01 -7.93 7.27
N LEU A 164 6.55 -9.09 6.97
CA LEU A 164 7.29 -9.93 7.89
C LEU A 164 8.77 -9.83 7.57
N VAL A 165 9.53 -9.28 8.53
CA VAL A 165 10.98 -9.11 8.42
C VAL A 165 11.67 -10.01 9.42
N ASP A 166 12.71 -10.68 9.01
CA ASP A 166 13.60 -11.44 9.88
C ASP A 166 15.08 -10.99 9.70
N LYS A 167 16.01 -11.70 10.33
CA LYS A 167 17.45 -11.41 10.24
C LYS A 167 18.04 -11.53 8.82
N ASN A 168 17.34 -12.19 7.91
CA ASN A 168 17.78 -12.39 6.52
C ASN A 168 17.16 -11.37 5.56
N GLY A 169 16.18 -10.56 6.02
CA GLY A 169 15.47 -9.57 5.22
C GLY A 169 13.96 -9.75 5.25
N VAL A 170 13.30 -9.36 4.16
CA VAL A 170 11.84 -9.50 4.04
C VAL A 170 11.49 -10.94 3.71
N LYS A 171 10.80 -11.60 4.64
CA LYS A 171 10.32 -12.97 4.48
C LYS A 171 9.08 -13.02 3.59
N THR A 172 8.09 -12.20 3.91
CA THR A 172 6.87 -11.99 3.12
C THR A 172 6.37 -10.56 3.27
N ALA A 173 5.81 -10.02 2.20
CA ALA A 173 5.11 -8.75 2.21
C ALA A 173 3.93 -8.81 1.23
N GLY A 174 2.82 -8.22 1.61
CA GLY A 174 1.66 -8.17 0.74
C GLY A 174 0.48 -7.45 1.39
N GLY A 175 -0.61 -7.43 0.66
CA GLY A 175 -1.82 -6.77 1.12
C GLY A 175 -3.03 -7.17 0.29
N TYR A 176 -4.19 -6.77 0.79
CA TYR A 176 -5.41 -6.80 0.02
C TYR A 176 -6.26 -5.56 0.30
N GLN A 177 -7.08 -5.22 -0.67
CA GLN A 177 -8.15 -4.24 -0.58
C GLN A 177 -9.45 -4.92 -0.99
N ILE A 178 -10.46 -4.84 -0.14
CA ILE A 178 -11.83 -5.28 -0.43
C ILE A 178 -12.67 -4.02 -0.54
N SER A 179 -13.29 -3.77 -1.67
CA SER A 179 -14.14 -2.60 -1.92
C SER A 179 -15.56 -3.06 -2.21
N LEU A 180 -16.52 -2.45 -1.51
CA LEU A 180 -17.94 -2.72 -1.67
C LEU A 180 -18.49 -1.93 -2.86
N MET A 181 -19.26 -2.60 -3.72
CA MET A 181 -20.03 -1.92 -4.76
C MET A 181 -21.32 -1.32 -4.17
N PRO A 182 -21.93 -0.33 -4.83
CA PRO A 182 -23.10 0.38 -4.29
C PRO A 182 -24.32 -0.51 -3.99
N ASP A 183 -24.38 -1.69 -4.60
CA ASP A 183 -25.46 -2.68 -4.45
C ASP A 183 -25.13 -3.83 -3.46
N ALA A 184 -24.01 -3.71 -2.75
CA ALA A 184 -23.65 -4.66 -1.68
C ALA A 184 -24.66 -4.56 -0.53
N THR A 185 -25.11 -5.72 -0.05
CA THR A 185 -26.09 -5.82 1.04
C THR A 185 -25.43 -5.94 2.40
N GLU A 186 -26.15 -5.59 3.47
CA GLU A 186 -25.68 -5.75 4.86
C GLU A 186 -25.28 -7.20 5.19
N GLU A 187 -25.93 -8.18 4.55
CA GLU A 187 -25.57 -9.60 4.73
C GLU A 187 -24.18 -9.91 4.16
N GLU A 188 -23.87 -9.37 2.98
CA GLU A 188 -22.56 -9.53 2.35
C GLU A 188 -21.46 -8.78 3.12
N ILE A 189 -21.76 -7.60 3.63
CA ILE A 189 -20.86 -6.83 4.50
C ILE A 189 -20.52 -7.62 5.77
N SER A 190 -21.55 -8.14 6.47
CA SER A 190 -21.37 -8.92 7.69
C SER A 190 -20.54 -10.19 7.46
N LYS A 191 -20.74 -10.87 6.33
CA LYS A 191 -19.93 -12.05 5.95
C LYS A 191 -18.46 -11.69 5.76
N ILE A 192 -18.17 -10.57 5.09
CA ILE A 192 -16.81 -10.11 4.87
C ILE A 192 -16.16 -9.72 6.20
N GLU A 193 -16.84 -8.96 7.05
CA GLU A 193 -16.33 -8.59 8.37
C GLU A 193 -15.98 -9.80 9.22
N GLU A 194 -16.85 -10.83 9.23
CA GLU A 194 -16.60 -12.08 9.94
C GLU A 194 -15.41 -12.84 9.31
N ALA A 195 -15.36 -12.95 7.99
CA ALA A 195 -14.29 -13.62 7.27
C ALA A 195 -12.93 -12.95 7.52
N VAL A 196 -12.85 -11.63 7.45
CA VAL A 196 -11.63 -10.85 7.74
C VAL A 196 -11.21 -11.03 9.19
N LYS A 197 -12.14 -10.94 10.14
CA LYS A 197 -11.87 -11.10 11.58
C LYS A 197 -11.31 -12.49 11.93
N ASN A 198 -11.79 -13.53 11.24
CA ASN A 198 -11.36 -14.91 11.45
C ASN A 198 -10.13 -15.30 10.62
N SER A 199 -9.64 -14.41 9.77
CA SER A 199 -8.45 -14.65 8.95
C SER A 199 -7.16 -14.32 9.69
N ASP A 200 -6.10 -15.06 9.38
CA ASP A 200 -4.75 -14.69 9.79
C ASP A 200 -4.29 -13.39 9.10
N SER A 201 -3.22 -12.77 9.62
CA SER A 201 -2.61 -11.63 8.93
C SER A 201 -2.14 -12.02 7.53
N ILE A 202 -2.21 -11.06 6.58
CA ILE A 202 -1.79 -11.31 5.20
C ILE A 202 -0.34 -11.82 5.10
N SER A 203 0.58 -11.29 5.91
CA SER A 203 1.98 -11.75 5.93
C SER A 203 2.11 -13.19 6.39
N LYS A 204 1.27 -13.66 7.33
CA LYS A 204 1.25 -15.06 7.76
C LYS A 204 0.65 -15.95 6.68
N MET A 205 -0.47 -15.56 6.07
CA MET A 205 -1.08 -16.33 4.97
C MET A 205 -0.10 -16.53 3.81
N LEU A 206 0.67 -15.50 3.44
CA LEU A 206 1.72 -15.59 2.44
C LEU A 206 2.89 -16.48 2.90
N ASP A 207 3.25 -16.42 4.18
CA ASP A 207 4.29 -17.29 4.73
C ASP A 207 3.89 -18.77 4.74
N ASP A 208 2.61 -19.04 5.00
CA ASP A 208 1.99 -20.36 4.89
C ASP A 208 1.78 -20.82 3.43
N LYS A 209 2.25 -20.00 2.45
CA LYS A 209 2.23 -20.29 0.99
C LYS A 209 0.83 -20.33 0.38
N LEU A 210 -0.16 -19.68 0.98
CA LEU A 210 -1.45 -19.52 0.35
C LEU A 210 -1.30 -18.67 -0.93
N SER A 211 -1.95 -19.08 -1.99
CA SER A 211 -2.08 -18.30 -3.22
C SER A 211 -2.95 -17.06 -2.98
N LEU A 212 -2.80 -16.02 -3.82
CA LEU A 212 -3.64 -14.83 -3.73
C LEU A 212 -5.14 -15.15 -3.94
N GLU A 213 -5.45 -16.21 -4.69
CA GLU A 213 -6.83 -16.68 -4.86
C GLU A 213 -7.38 -17.30 -3.57
N GLU A 214 -6.62 -18.18 -2.90
CA GLU A 214 -7.01 -18.76 -1.61
C GLU A 214 -7.17 -17.67 -0.54
N ILE A 215 -6.30 -16.67 -0.54
CA ILE A 215 -6.41 -15.51 0.34
C ILE A 215 -7.71 -14.74 0.04
N ALA A 216 -8.01 -14.45 -1.22
CA ALA A 216 -9.23 -13.74 -1.60
C ALA A 216 -10.49 -14.48 -1.17
N LYS A 217 -10.58 -15.82 -1.37
CA LYS A 217 -11.66 -16.65 -0.89
C LYS A 217 -11.82 -16.58 0.62
N LYS A 218 -10.71 -16.71 1.34
CA LYS A 218 -10.70 -16.71 2.80
C LYS A 218 -11.17 -15.39 3.39
N VAL A 219 -10.73 -14.24 2.85
CA VAL A 219 -11.08 -12.92 3.40
C VAL A 219 -12.44 -12.40 2.95
N THR A 220 -13.04 -13.00 1.94
CA THR A 220 -14.41 -12.66 1.50
C THR A 220 -15.46 -13.64 2.03
N GLY A 221 -15.04 -14.84 2.45
CA GLY A 221 -15.96 -15.92 2.77
C GLY A 221 -16.75 -16.44 1.56
N ASP A 222 -16.24 -16.22 0.33
CA ASP A 222 -16.87 -16.65 -0.92
C ASP A 222 -15.94 -17.57 -1.70
N GLU A 223 -16.37 -18.84 -1.89
CA GLU A 223 -15.61 -19.81 -2.68
C GLU A 223 -15.75 -19.61 -4.20
N ASN A 224 -16.76 -18.85 -4.64
CA ASN A 224 -17.09 -18.65 -6.06
C ASN A 224 -16.60 -17.32 -6.61
N ILE A 225 -15.36 -16.91 -6.23
CA ILE A 225 -14.77 -15.68 -6.74
C ILE A 225 -14.41 -15.81 -8.23
N LYS A 226 -14.53 -14.70 -8.96
CA LYS A 226 -14.18 -14.62 -10.38
C LYS A 226 -12.92 -13.78 -10.56
N VAL A 227 -11.88 -14.35 -11.17
CA VAL A 227 -10.68 -13.60 -11.57
C VAL A 227 -11.04 -12.64 -12.72
N ILE A 228 -10.75 -11.36 -12.57
CA ILE A 228 -10.96 -10.34 -13.60
C ILE A 228 -9.65 -9.83 -14.19
N ASP A 229 -8.56 -9.86 -13.43
CA ASP A 229 -7.21 -9.54 -13.91
C ASP A 229 -6.17 -10.30 -13.09
N LYS A 230 -5.21 -10.92 -13.78
CA LYS A 230 -4.08 -11.66 -13.17
C LYS A 230 -2.72 -11.37 -13.82
N ASN A 231 -2.66 -10.41 -14.73
CA ASN A 231 -1.48 -10.17 -15.55
C ASN A 231 -0.64 -8.98 -15.07
N ILE A 232 -0.89 -8.48 -13.85
CA ILE A 232 -0.16 -7.35 -13.30
C ILE A 232 1.00 -7.87 -12.47
N SER A 233 2.23 -7.57 -12.92
CA SER A 233 3.49 -7.97 -12.26
C SER A 233 4.30 -6.72 -11.93
N PRO A 234 3.99 -6.04 -10.81
CA PRO A 234 4.62 -4.79 -10.44
C PRO A 234 6.07 -4.99 -9.98
N GLU A 235 6.88 -3.95 -10.14
CA GLU A 235 8.27 -3.94 -9.72
C GLU A 235 8.59 -2.72 -8.85
N TYR A 236 9.64 -2.84 -8.02
CA TYR A 236 10.26 -1.66 -7.45
C TYR A 236 11.12 -1.00 -8.54
N LYS A 237 10.64 0.10 -9.08
CA LYS A 237 11.28 0.75 -10.23
C LYS A 237 11.63 2.20 -9.92
N CYS A 238 12.91 2.49 -9.76
CA CYS A 238 13.40 3.83 -9.55
C CYS A 238 14.08 4.33 -10.83
N ASP A 239 13.42 5.23 -11.55
CA ASP A 239 13.98 5.90 -12.74
C ASP A 239 14.82 7.12 -12.36
N CYS A 240 15.15 7.28 -11.07
CA CYS A 240 15.94 8.40 -10.56
C CYS A 240 17.41 8.25 -10.96
N SER A 241 17.80 8.77 -12.13
CA SER A 241 19.20 8.98 -12.44
C SER A 241 19.72 10.24 -11.74
N ARG A 242 21.04 10.31 -11.45
CA ARG A 242 21.67 11.54 -10.95
C ARG A 242 21.38 12.75 -11.84
N ALA A 243 21.24 12.55 -13.15
CA ALA A 243 20.92 13.58 -14.13
C ALA A 243 19.50 14.17 -13.89
N VAL A 244 18.50 13.34 -13.56
CA VAL A 244 17.12 13.80 -13.27
C VAL A 244 17.08 14.60 -11.96
N SER A 245 17.82 14.18 -10.94
CA SER A 245 17.91 14.93 -9.67
C SER A 245 18.56 16.30 -9.86
N TYR A 246 19.58 16.43 -10.72
CA TYR A 246 20.22 17.72 -11.04
C TYR A 246 19.31 18.66 -11.83
N THR A 247 18.48 18.16 -12.74
CA THR A 247 17.53 19.00 -13.49
C THR A 247 16.42 19.54 -12.61
N HIS A 248 15.89 18.74 -11.68
CA HIS A 248 14.89 19.20 -10.72
C HIS A 248 15.44 20.22 -9.71
N LEU A 249 16.66 20.04 -9.21
CA LEU A 249 17.29 21.02 -8.33
C LEU A 249 17.54 22.36 -9.05
N ARG A 250 18.03 22.35 -10.28
CA ARG A 250 18.21 23.58 -11.09
C ARG A 250 16.90 24.29 -11.41
N ALA A 251 15.81 23.56 -11.68
CA ALA A 251 14.50 24.16 -11.93
C ALA A 251 13.93 24.88 -10.70
N HIS A 252 14.28 24.44 -9.50
CA HIS A 252 13.89 25.11 -8.25
C HIS A 252 14.74 26.35 -7.91
N GLU A 253 16.02 26.35 -8.29
CA GLU A 253 16.90 27.52 -8.07
C GLU A 253 16.58 28.69 -9.00
N THR A 254 16.17 28.43 -10.24
CA THR A 254 15.81 29.49 -11.20
C THR A 254 14.49 30.21 -10.87
N ARG A 255 13.65 29.68 -10.01
CA ARG A 255 12.42 30.34 -9.56
C ARG A 255 12.60 31.26 -8.33
N ARG A 256 13.79 31.32 -7.74
CA ARG A 256 14.08 32.18 -6.59
C ARG A 256 14.75 33.51 -6.97
N HIS A 257 14.97 33.79 -8.27
CA HIS A 257 15.61 35.00 -8.76
C HIS A 257 14.79 35.70 -9.88
N LEU A 258 13.47 35.77 -9.73
CA LEU A 258 12.62 36.69 -10.49
C LEU A 258 11.62 37.37 -9.54
#